data_25aa8f8804a45f66c51a249b235c328e
#
_entry.id   25aa8f8804a45f66c51a249b235c328e
#
_cell.length_a   1.000
_cell.length_b   1.000
_cell.length_c   1.000
_cell.angle_alpha   90.00
_cell.angle_beta   90.00
_cell.angle_gamma   90.00
#
_symmetry.space_group_name_H-M   'P 1'
#
loop_
_entity.id
_entity.type
_entity.pdbx_description
1 polymer ?
#
loop_
_entity_poly.entity_id
_entity_poly.type
_entity_poly.pdbx_seq_one_letter_code
_entity_poly.pdbx_strand_id
1 'polypeptide(L)'
;EKFNRMFPIGLSKLPGIGYILTGGISPLSKRYGLAIDNLLNVKGFFGNGDFFSLDIDNLNKKEIPIWEGIKGAAPFFSIITEVAIQTFENFPIQVFDGFVKEKELKELIGISETFPKNFSFQFIFSDNIYVYIVGELKTEEEKNLAQKYHSIFQRFPSLKNKIYRNLNQINFFPKELNIFELNANFHSEVISLLGKSLKGYESEFVEELIEINAAKPNKACYVAIQQLGDQSMFENKYSSYFIHREACWKPWIFASWEKNNNHDKKVVINWMNEAWNRLKRFFPYIHLAQLHNHLNSHQDELKLAFGSKLDELKDLKRIYDPSNILPPL
;
A
#
# COMPACT_ATOMS: atom_id res chain seq x y z
N GLU A 1 17.12 -6.98 -12.43
CA GLU A 1 17.66 -8.32 -12.80
C GLU A 1 19.13 -8.24 -13.22
N LYS A 2 19.50 -7.31 -14.13
CA LYS A 2 20.87 -7.17 -14.64
C LYS A 2 21.96 -7.07 -13.56
N PHE A 3 21.63 -6.47 -12.40
CA PHE A 3 22.58 -6.22 -11.29
C PHE A 3 22.29 -7.10 -10.07
N ASN A 4 21.42 -8.10 -10.17
CA ASN A 4 20.93 -8.89 -9.04
C ASN A 4 20.44 -8.04 -7.85
N ARG A 5 19.81 -6.90 -8.16
CA ARG A 5 19.30 -5.95 -7.17
C ARG A 5 17.79 -5.85 -7.32
N MET A 6 17.12 -5.61 -6.20
CA MET A 6 15.70 -5.32 -6.14
C MET A 6 15.44 -4.04 -5.37
N PHE A 7 14.28 -3.49 -5.59
CA PHE A 7 13.67 -2.45 -4.81
C PHE A 7 12.23 -2.87 -4.52
N PRO A 8 11.80 -2.94 -3.26
CA PRO A 8 10.45 -3.34 -2.91
C PRO A 8 9.46 -2.24 -3.28
N ILE A 9 8.65 -2.50 -4.31
CA ILE A 9 7.57 -1.63 -4.77
C ILE A 9 6.23 -2.37 -4.70
N GLY A 10 5.12 -1.67 -4.97
CA GLY A 10 3.76 -2.20 -4.88
C GLY A 10 3.49 -3.47 -5.69
N LEU A 11 2.34 -4.08 -5.46
CA LEU A 11 1.92 -5.37 -6.03
C LEU A 11 1.75 -5.35 -7.54
N SER A 12 1.21 -4.27 -8.08
CA SER A 12 1.08 -4.11 -9.52
C SER A 12 2.35 -3.47 -10.09
N LYS A 13 2.68 -3.79 -11.31
CA LYS A 13 3.80 -3.18 -12.04
C LYS A 13 3.47 -1.78 -12.56
N LEU A 14 2.28 -1.26 -12.25
CA LEU A 14 1.74 0.02 -12.71
C LEU A 14 2.16 1.24 -11.86
N PRO A 15 2.30 1.14 -10.52
CA PRO A 15 2.63 2.31 -9.71
C PRO A 15 3.97 2.90 -10.11
N GLY A 16 3.96 4.19 -10.41
CA GLY A 16 5.14 4.98 -10.67
C GLY A 16 5.73 5.61 -9.41
N ILE A 17 6.58 6.64 -9.60
CA ILE A 17 7.25 7.37 -8.54
C ILE A 17 6.29 8.00 -7.53
N GLY A 18 5.10 8.42 -7.96
CA GLY A 18 4.07 8.99 -7.07
C GLY A 18 3.68 8.05 -5.93
N TYR A 19 3.57 6.75 -6.22
CA TYR A 19 3.29 5.76 -5.17
C TYR A 19 4.44 5.61 -4.17
N ILE A 20 5.69 5.70 -4.63
CA ILE A 20 6.87 5.71 -3.76
C ILE A 20 6.80 6.90 -2.82
N LEU A 21 6.52 8.10 -3.35
CA LEU A 21 6.50 9.36 -2.61
C LEU A 21 5.33 9.51 -1.60
N THR A 22 4.33 8.64 -1.67
CA THR A 22 3.22 8.60 -0.69
C THR A 22 3.34 7.44 0.31
N GLY A 23 4.42 6.66 0.24
CA GLY A 23 4.68 5.53 1.14
C GLY A 23 5.44 4.41 0.43
N GLY A 24 4.86 3.84 -0.62
CA GLY A 24 5.47 2.75 -1.37
C GLY A 24 5.47 1.44 -0.60
N ILE A 25 4.29 0.85 -0.44
CA ILE A 25 4.07 -0.38 0.32
C ILE A 25 4.23 -1.60 -0.60
N SER A 26 5.01 -2.57 -0.15
CA SER A 26 5.37 -3.81 -0.84
C SER A 26 5.06 -5.03 0.03
N PRO A 27 4.90 -6.24 -0.55
CA PRO A 27 4.91 -7.48 0.22
C PRO A 27 6.17 -7.69 1.05
N LEU A 28 7.25 -7.00 0.74
CA LEU A 28 8.52 -7.06 1.50
C LEU A 28 8.73 -5.86 2.44
N SER A 29 7.72 -5.00 2.63
CA SER A 29 7.86 -3.83 3.52
C SER A 29 8.08 -4.19 4.98
N LYS A 30 7.60 -5.35 5.45
CA LYS A 30 7.94 -5.85 6.79
C LYS A 30 9.45 -6.02 6.97
N ARG A 31 10.19 -6.34 5.91
CA ARG A 31 11.63 -6.56 5.95
C ARG A 31 12.45 -5.32 5.61
N TYR A 32 12.04 -4.56 4.61
CA TYR A 32 12.85 -3.48 4.03
C TYR A 32 12.31 -2.08 4.30
N GLY A 33 11.23 -1.96 5.07
CA GLY A 33 10.57 -0.70 5.31
C GLY A 33 9.70 -0.24 4.14
N LEU A 34 9.23 0.97 4.22
CA LEU A 34 8.50 1.63 3.14
C LEU A 34 9.48 2.15 2.07
N ALA A 35 9.00 2.31 0.83
CA ALA A 35 9.84 2.84 -0.24
C ALA A 35 10.37 4.25 0.04
N ILE A 36 9.57 5.11 0.68
CA ILE A 36 9.99 6.45 1.10
C ILE A 36 11.18 6.46 2.07
N ASP A 37 11.37 5.39 2.84
CA ASP A 37 12.48 5.28 3.79
C ASP A 37 13.79 4.93 3.11
N ASN A 38 13.71 4.50 1.86
CA ASN A 38 14.85 4.10 1.04
C ASN A 38 15.28 5.18 0.03
N LEU A 39 14.71 6.39 0.11
CA LEU A 39 15.15 7.54 -0.70
C LEU A 39 16.52 8.02 -0.23
N LEU A 40 17.44 8.24 -1.18
CA LEU A 40 18.79 8.76 -0.96
C LEU A 40 18.96 10.17 -1.51
N ASN A 41 18.40 10.44 -2.69
CA ASN A 41 18.44 11.75 -3.33
C ASN A 41 17.13 11.99 -4.07
N VAL A 42 16.69 13.24 -4.09
CA VAL A 42 15.49 13.67 -4.81
C VAL A 42 15.76 15.00 -5.51
N LYS A 43 15.40 15.09 -6.80
CA LYS A 43 15.43 16.35 -7.56
C LYS A 43 14.04 16.66 -8.12
N GLY A 44 13.74 17.94 -8.24
CA GLY A 44 12.46 18.37 -8.75
C GLY A 44 12.30 19.88 -8.78
N PHE A 45 11.05 20.29 -8.94
CA PHE A 45 10.64 21.68 -8.92
C PHE A 45 9.55 21.89 -7.88
N PHE A 46 9.62 22.97 -7.16
CA PHE A 46 8.50 23.42 -6.33
C PHE A 46 7.39 24.01 -7.18
N GLY A 47 6.20 24.22 -6.61
CA GLY A 47 5.08 24.85 -7.28
C GLY A 47 5.34 26.30 -7.70
N ASN A 48 6.30 27.00 -7.08
CA ASN A 48 6.76 28.32 -7.49
C ASN A 48 7.77 28.30 -8.65
N GLY A 49 8.15 27.13 -9.14
CA GLY A 49 9.09 26.93 -10.25
C GLY A 49 10.57 26.81 -9.85
N ASP A 50 10.92 26.97 -8.58
CA ASP A 50 12.30 26.84 -8.13
C ASP A 50 12.76 25.37 -8.19
N PHE A 51 13.94 25.15 -8.77
CA PHE A 51 14.58 23.84 -8.78
C PHE A 51 15.18 23.50 -7.43
N PHE A 52 15.09 22.23 -7.03
CA PHE A 52 15.78 21.71 -5.85
C PHE A 52 16.46 20.36 -6.12
N SER A 53 17.52 20.11 -5.35
CA SER A 53 18.23 18.82 -5.30
C SER A 53 18.60 18.56 -3.85
N LEU A 54 18.04 17.50 -3.28
CA LEU A 54 18.22 17.13 -1.87
C LEU A 54 18.91 15.78 -1.79
N ASP A 55 19.93 15.70 -0.95
CA ASP A 55 20.70 14.50 -0.67
C ASP A 55 20.64 14.23 0.83
N ILE A 56 20.20 13.03 1.23
CA ILE A 56 19.96 12.65 2.63
C ILE A 56 21.21 12.84 3.53
N ASP A 57 22.40 12.73 2.97
CA ASP A 57 23.64 12.85 3.73
C ASP A 57 24.12 14.29 3.89
N ASN A 58 23.59 15.22 3.09
CA ASN A 58 24.06 16.60 2.99
C ASN A 58 22.98 17.66 3.29
N LEU A 59 21.84 17.26 3.91
CA LEU A 59 20.75 18.21 4.21
C LEU A 59 21.17 19.24 5.26
N ASN A 60 20.93 20.51 4.95
CA ASN A 60 21.01 21.59 5.94
C ASN A 60 19.69 21.73 6.73
N LYS A 61 19.71 22.57 7.78
CA LYS A 61 18.55 22.74 8.67
C LYS A 61 17.26 23.22 7.98
N LYS A 62 17.38 23.96 6.87
CA LYS A 62 16.21 24.46 6.11
C LYS A 62 15.66 23.40 5.16
N GLU A 63 16.49 22.47 4.73
CA GLU A 63 16.10 21.38 3.81
C GLU A 63 15.47 20.19 4.52
N ILE A 64 15.74 19.98 5.80
CA ILE A 64 15.15 18.87 6.57
C ILE A 64 13.62 18.87 6.52
N PRO A 65 12.88 19.97 6.78
CA PRO A 65 11.42 19.97 6.68
C PRO A 65 10.90 19.66 5.26
N ILE A 66 11.65 20.10 4.23
CA ILE A 66 11.31 19.81 2.83
C ILE A 66 11.47 18.33 2.55
N TRP A 67 12.60 17.74 2.97
CA TRP A 67 12.87 16.31 2.82
C TRP A 67 11.80 15.45 3.52
N GLU A 68 11.45 15.80 4.75
CA GLU A 68 10.38 15.11 5.49
C GLU A 68 9.03 15.22 4.79
N GLY A 69 8.68 16.40 4.24
CA GLY A 69 7.46 16.62 3.47
C GLY A 69 7.44 15.82 2.16
N ILE A 70 8.57 15.71 1.46
CA ILE A 70 8.69 14.88 0.25
C ILE A 70 8.38 13.41 0.58
N LYS A 71 8.78 12.95 1.74
CA LYS A 71 8.51 11.60 2.25
C LYS A 71 7.05 11.47 2.73
N GLY A 72 6.11 11.41 1.81
CA GLY A 72 4.69 11.17 2.09
C GLY A 72 3.73 12.23 1.55
N ALA A 73 4.21 13.46 1.27
CA ALA A 73 3.36 14.57 0.86
C ALA A 73 3.88 15.37 -0.34
N ALA A 74 4.87 14.87 -1.07
CA ALA A 74 5.49 15.55 -2.21
C ALA A 74 4.50 16.17 -3.22
N PRO A 75 3.39 15.50 -3.63
CA PRO A 75 2.50 16.03 -4.65
C PRO A 75 1.84 17.37 -4.31
N PHE A 76 1.77 17.74 -3.03
CA PHE A 76 1.10 18.97 -2.61
C PHE A 76 1.90 20.24 -2.80
N PHE A 77 3.24 20.15 -2.90
CA PHE A 77 4.10 21.33 -2.98
C PHE A 77 5.28 21.19 -3.98
N SER A 78 5.44 19.99 -4.61
CA SER A 78 6.55 19.77 -5.54
C SER A 78 6.21 18.75 -6.64
N ILE A 79 6.97 18.84 -7.75
CA ILE A 79 7.00 17.87 -8.85
C ILE A 79 8.38 17.23 -8.86
N ILE A 80 8.43 15.92 -8.61
CA ILE A 80 9.67 15.17 -8.55
C ILE A 80 10.03 14.65 -9.95
N THR A 81 11.26 14.89 -10.38
CA THR A 81 11.77 14.50 -11.69
C THR A 81 12.80 13.39 -11.63
N GLU A 82 13.52 13.26 -10.51
CA GLU A 82 14.56 12.26 -10.32
C GLU A 82 14.60 11.80 -8.86
N VAL A 83 14.80 10.50 -8.64
CA VAL A 83 15.09 9.94 -7.31
C VAL A 83 16.24 8.96 -7.39
N ALA A 84 17.11 8.98 -6.40
CA ALA A 84 18.04 7.89 -6.09
C ALA A 84 17.48 7.09 -4.91
N ILE A 85 17.49 5.76 -5.03
CA ILE A 85 16.85 4.86 -4.10
C ILE A 85 17.83 3.78 -3.68
N GLN A 86 17.87 3.47 -2.37
CA GLN A 86 18.58 2.33 -1.85
C GLN A 86 17.99 1.05 -2.42
N THR A 87 18.82 0.22 -3.02
CA THR A 87 18.43 -1.10 -3.50
C THR A 87 19.00 -2.20 -2.62
N PHE A 88 18.39 -3.38 -2.67
CA PHE A 88 18.77 -4.55 -1.89
C PHE A 88 19.24 -5.68 -2.81
N GLU A 89 20.02 -6.59 -2.28
CA GLU A 89 20.35 -7.84 -2.96
C GLU A 89 19.07 -8.66 -3.14
N ASN A 90 18.97 -9.32 -4.27
CA ASN A 90 17.81 -10.13 -4.60
C ASN A 90 18.02 -11.57 -4.12
N PHE A 91 17.06 -12.08 -3.35
CA PHE A 91 17.05 -13.45 -2.84
C PHE A 91 15.82 -14.20 -3.37
N PRO A 92 15.85 -15.55 -3.39
CA PRO A 92 14.69 -16.33 -3.74
C PRO A 92 13.48 -16.01 -2.84
N ILE A 93 12.30 -15.99 -3.45
CA ILE A 93 11.04 -15.70 -2.79
C ILE A 93 10.14 -16.92 -2.89
N GLN A 94 9.73 -17.43 -1.75
CA GLN A 94 8.71 -18.45 -1.64
C GLN A 94 7.32 -17.81 -1.58
N VAL A 95 6.40 -18.33 -2.33
CA VAL A 95 5.00 -17.88 -2.33
C VAL A 95 4.09 -19.07 -2.12
N PHE A 96 3.17 -18.92 -1.17
CA PHE A 96 2.02 -19.79 -1.01
C PHE A 96 0.80 -19.02 -1.49
N ASP A 97 0.18 -19.47 -2.58
CA ASP A 97 -0.94 -18.76 -3.20
C ASP A 97 -2.10 -19.70 -3.54
N GLY A 98 -3.31 -19.19 -3.46
CA GLY A 98 -4.49 -19.96 -3.85
C GLY A 98 -5.81 -19.29 -3.50
N PHE A 99 -6.90 -19.94 -3.92
CA PHE A 99 -8.26 -19.53 -3.56
C PHE A 99 -8.71 -20.24 -2.30
N VAL A 100 -9.24 -19.47 -1.34
CA VAL A 100 -9.67 -19.98 -0.04
C VAL A 100 -11.11 -19.62 0.24
N LYS A 101 -11.72 -20.29 1.23
CA LYS A 101 -13.03 -19.94 1.79
C LYS A 101 -12.86 -18.99 2.98
N GLU A 102 -13.96 -18.34 3.38
CA GLU A 102 -13.97 -17.38 4.49
C GLU A 102 -13.42 -17.98 5.79
N LYS A 103 -13.74 -19.26 6.10
CA LYS A 103 -13.22 -19.94 7.28
C LYS A 103 -11.70 -20.07 7.24
N GLU A 104 -11.15 -20.43 6.08
CA GLU A 104 -9.70 -20.56 5.89
C GLU A 104 -9.02 -19.18 5.95
N LEU A 105 -9.66 -18.12 5.40
CA LEU A 105 -9.16 -16.76 5.50
C LEU A 105 -9.04 -16.31 6.95
N LYS A 106 -10.06 -16.54 7.79
CA LYS A 106 -10.02 -16.21 9.23
C LYS A 106 -8.81 -16.85 9.90
N GLU A 107 -8.57 -18.12 9.64
CA GLU A 107 -7.43 -18.85 10.20
C GLU A 107 -6.08 -18.33 9.69
N LEU A 108 -5.97 -18.02 8.39
CA LEU A 108 -4.76 -17.47 7.79
C LEU A 108 -4.42 -16.07 8.31
N ILE A 109 -5.42 -15.21 8.54
CA ILE A 109 -5.21 -13.92 9.21
C ILE A 109 -4.59 -14.15 10.59
N GLY A 110 -5.16 -15.00 11.42
CA GLY A 110 -4.64 -15.30 12.76
C GLY A 110 -3.21 -15.87 12.74
N ILE A 111 -2.89 -16.77 11.80
CA ILE A 111 -1.54 -17.31 11.62
C ILE A 111 -0.58 -16.17 11.21
N SER A 112 -1.00 -15.31 10.30
CA SER A 112 -0.15 -14.24 9.75
C SER A 112 0.26 -13.19 10.77
N GLU A 113 -0.53 -12.98 11.83
CA GLU A 113 -0.16 -12.10 12.96
C GLU A 113 1.11 -12.56 13.69
N THR A 114 1.53 -13.82 13.48
CA THR A 114 2.76 -14.38 14.06
C THR A 114 3.93 -14.41 13.09
N PHE A 115 3.77 -13.90 11.87
CA PHE A 115 4.82 -13.96 10.86
C PHE A 115 6.02 -13.08 11.23
N PRO A 116 7.25 -13.61 11.09
CA PRO A 116 8.46 -12.80 11.21
C PRO A 116 8.58 -11.82 10.03
N LYS A 117 9.50 -10.88 10.15
CA LYS A 117 9.69 -9.79 9.17
C LYS A 117 9.96 -10.24 7.73
N ASN A 118 10.46 -11.45 7.51
CA ASN A 118 10.71 -11.98 6.16
C ASN A 118 9.49 -12.66 5.54
N PHE A 119 8.36 -12.74 6.26
CA PHE A 119 7.07 -13.25 5.76
C PHE A 119 5.98 -12.18 5.85
N SER A 120 5.13 -12.13 4.85
CA SER A 120 3.96 -11.26 4.84
C SER A 120 2.75 -11.91 4.17
N PHE A 121 1.57 -11.53 4.60
CA PHE A 121 0.30 -12.04 4.10
C PHE A 121 -0.47 -10.95 3.36
N GLN A 122 -1.01 -11.31 2.21
CA GLN A 122 -1.87 -10.44 1.41
C GLN A 122 -3.05 -11.24 0.88
N PHE A 123 -4.16 -10.56 0.64
CA PHE A 123 -5.31 -11.19 0.00
C PHE A 123 -6.18 -10.17 -0.74
N ILE A 124 -6.96 -10.69 -1.68
CA ILE A 124 -7.95 -9.96 -2.45
C ILE A 124 -9.30 -10.61 -2.17
N PHE A 125 -10.23 -9.83 -1.66
CA PHE A 125 -11.59 -10.24 -1.37
C PHE A 125 -12.53 -9.70 -2.47
N SER A 126 -13.04 -10.63 -3.28
CA SER A 126 -13.99 -10.38 -4.36
C SER A 126 -15.01 -11.54 -4.40
N ASP A 127 -15.56 -11.92 -5.56
CA ASP A 127 -16.39 -13.12 -5.70
C ASP A 127 -15.64 -14.40 -5.29
N ASN A 128 -14.34 -14.39 -5.49
CA ASN A 128 -13.42 -15.38 -4.97
C ASN A 128 -12.38 -14.71 -4.06
N ILE A 129 -11.98 -15.38 -3.00
CA ILE A 129 -10.95 -14.90 -2.07
C ILE A 129 -9.62 -15.49 -2.52
N TYR A 130 -8.73 -14.66 -3.04
CA TYR A 130 -7.38 -15.07 -3.40
C TYR A 130 -6.38 -14.59 -2.35
N VAL A 131 -5.58 -15.50 -1.84
CA VAL A 131 -4.56 -15.22 -0.84
C VAL A 131 -3.18 -15.53 -1.39
N TYR A 132 -2.18 -14.79 -0.90
CA TYR A 132 -0.78 -15.08 -1.13
C TYR A 132 0.07 -14.67 0.05
N ILE A 133 0.97 -15.58 0.44
CA ILE A 133 1.94 -15.41 1.50
C ILE A 133 3.31 -15.34 0.83
N VAL A 134 4.05 -14.27 1.10
CA VAL A 134 5.35 -14.03 0.49
C VAL A 134 6.42 -14.17 1.56
N GLY A 135 7.39 -15.05 1.34
CA GLY A 135 8.53 -15.26 2.22
C GLY A 135 9.85 -15.13 1.47
N GLU A 136 10.76 -14.29 1.92
CA GLU A 136 12.11 -14.18 1.37
C GLU A 136 13.05 -15.15 2.07
N LEU A 137 13.91 -15.84 1.29
CA LEU A 137 14.77 -16.94 1.74
C LEU A 137 16.25 -16.54 1.66
N LYS A 138 16.70 -15.65 2.55
CA LYS A 138 18.07 -15.14 2.56
C LYS A 138 19.05 -16.05 3.30
N THR A 139 18.68 -16.55 4.47
CA THR A 139 19.54 -17.35 5.36
C THR A 139 19.03 -18.77 5.48
N GLU A 140 19.88 -19.69 5.95
CA GLU A 140 19.46 -21.08 6.24
C GLU A 140 18.38 -21.13 7.34
N GLU A 141 18.44 -20.25 8.33
CA GLU A 141 17.42 -20.13 9.36
C GLU A 141 16.06 -19.76 8.73
N GLU A 142 16.04 -18.81 7.80
CA GLU A 142 14.81 -18.41 7.10
C GLU A 142 14.28 -19.53 6.20
N LYS A 143 15.14 -20.32 5.57
CA LYS A 143 14.75 -21.51 4.81
C LYS A 143 14.12 -22.58 5.71
N ASN A 144 14.72 -22.84 6.87
CA ASN A 144 14.18 -23.76 7.85
C ASN A 144 12.81 -23.30 8.38
N LEU A 145 12.66 -22.00 8.65
CA LEU A 145 11.41 -21.40 9.04
C LEU A 145 10.34 -21.51 7.93
N ALA A 146 10.73 -21.34 6.68
CA ALA A 146 9.86 -21.51 5.53
C ALA A 146 9.36 -22.96 5.40
N GLN A 147 10.20 -23.96 5.71
CA GLN A 147 9.76 -25.37 5.76
C GLN A 147 8.74 -25.61 6.88
N LYS A 148 8.91 -24.98 8.05
CA LYS A 148 7.93 -25.04 9.13
C LYS A 148 6.58 -24.46 8.68
N TYR A 149 6.56 -23.29 8.05
CA TYR A 149 5.33 -22.71 7.50
C TYR A 149 4.75 -23.56 6.37
N HIS A 150 5.58 -24.15 5.52
CA HIS A 150 5.09 -25.12 4.53
C HIS A 150 4.27 -26.23 5.17
N SER A 151 4.77 -26.84 6.24
CA SER A 151 4.05 -27.89 6.98
C SER A 151 2.73 -27.37 7.57
N ILE A 152 2.69 -26.13 8.05
CA ILE A 152 1.45 -25.51 8.55
C ILE A 152 0.45 -25.33 7.40
N PHE A 153 0.91 -24.85 6.24
CA PHE A 153 0.04 -24.55 5.11
C PHE A 153 -0.43 -25.76 4.31
N GLN A 154 0.16 -26.95 4.53
CA GLN A 154 -0.35 -28.21 3.96
C GLN A 154 -1.80 -28.54 4.36
N ARG A 155 -2.29 -27.99 5.47
CA ARG A 155 -3.70 -28.13 5.87
C ARG A 155 -4.68 -27.25 5.08
N PHE A 156 -4.16 -26.38 4.20
CA PHE A 156 -4.92 -25.58 3.26
C PHE A 156 -4.66 -26.09 1.83
N PRO A 157 -5.42 -27.09 1.35
CA PRO A 157 -5.10 -27.84 0.12
C PRO A 157 -5.17 -26.97 -1.14
N SER A 158 -5.84 -25.82 -1.07
CA SER A 158 -5.90 -24.86 -2.16
C SER A 158 -4.59 -24.06 -2.34
N LEU A 159 -3.75 -23.97 -1.32
CA LEU A 159 -2.50 -23.23 -1.39
C LEU A 159 -1.43 -23.99 -2.17
N LYS A 160 -0.91 -23.37 -3.19
CA LYS A 160 0.23 -23.88 -3.99
C LYS A 160 1.51 -23.21 -3.53
N ASN A 161 2.56 -24.01 -3.36
CA ASN A 161 3.89 -23.52 -3.01
C ASN A 161 4.75 -23.38 -4.24
N LYS A 162 5.34 -22.19 -4.44
CA LYS A 162 6.26 -21.89 -5.55
C LYS A 162 7.44 -21.06 -5.06
N ILE A 163 8.59 -21.22 -5.70
CA ILE A 163 9.78 -20.40 -5.45
C ILE A 163 10.07 -19.59 -6.71
N TYR A 164 10.20 -18.29 -6.55
CA TYR A 164 10.53 -17.33 -7.59
C TYR A 164 11.91 -16.73 -7.36
N ARG A 165 12.59 -16.32 -8.42
CA ARG A 165 13.89 -15.65 -8.33
C ARG A 165 13.76 -14.21 -7.83
N ASN A 166 12.64 -13.56 -8.11
CA ASN A 166 12.35 -12.18 -7.70
C ASN A 166 10.86 -11.88 -7.72
N LEU A 167 10.45 -10.75 -7.10
CA LEU A 167 9.06 -10.29 -7.04
C LEU A 167 8.41 -10.09 -8.42
N ASN A 168 9.17 -9.68 -9.44
CA ASN A 168 8.63 -9.37 -10.76
C ASN A 168 8.08 -10.60 -11.50
N GLN A 169 8.43 -11.80 -11.06
CA GLN A 169 7.92 -13.06 -11.63
C GLN A 169 6.57 -13.46 -11.03
N ILE A 170 6.15 -12.84 -9.93
CA ILE A 170 4.93 -13.20 -9.22
C ILE A 170 3.74 -12.51 -9.88
N ASN A 171 2.70 -13.27 -10.17
CA ASN A 171 1.41 -12.72 -10.58
C ASN A 171 0.49 -12.60 -9.35
N PHE A 172 0.35 -11.40 -8.82
CA PHE A 172 -0.51 -11.13 -7.67
C PHE A 172 -2.00 -10.95 -8.02
N PHE A 173 -2.32 -10.89 -9.30
CA PHE A 173 -3.69 -10.73 -9.81
C PHE A 173 -3.97 -11.80 -10.86
N PRO A 174 -4.22 -13.06 -10.45
CA PRO A 174 -4.52 -14.14 -11.40
C PRO A 174 -5.86 -13.90 -12.11
N LYS A 175 -5.96 -14.37 -13.36
CA LYS A 175 -7.17 -14.17 -14.20
C LYS A 175 -8.42 -14.78 -13.57
N GLU A 176 -8.26 -15.83 -12.79
CA GLU A 176 -9.31 -16.55 -12.10
C GLU A 176 -10.01 -15.71 -11.01
N LEU A 177 -9.41 -14.61 -10.58
CA LEU A 177 -10.09 -13.61 -9.73
C LEU A 177 -11.30 -12.98 -10.42
N ASN A 178 -11.33 -13.05 -11.76
CA ASN A 178 -12.40 -12.47 -12.57
C ASN A 178 -12.66 -10.97 -12.26
N ILE A 179 -11.63 -10.27 -11.85
CA ILE A 179 -11.60 -8.83 -11.73
C ILE A 179 -11.34 -8.26 -13.12
N PHE A 180 -12.13 -7.28 -13.57
CA PHE A 180 -11.90 -6.65 -14.85
C PHE A 180 -10.47 -6.15 -14.96
N GLU A 181 -9.76 -6.51 -16.04
CA GLU A 181 -8.51 -5.87 -16.40
C GLU A 181 -8.79 -4.38 -16.61
N LEU A 182 -8.05 -3.53 -15.90
CA LEU A 182 -8.11 -2.09 -16.09
C LEU A 182 -7.77 -1.77 -17.54
N ASN A 183 -8.76 -1.38 -18.31
CA ASN A 183 -8.58 -0.92 -19.67
C ASN A 183 -8.94 0.57 -19.78
N ALA A 184 -8.63 1.18 -20.91
CA ALA A 184 -8.85 2.59 -21.16
C ALA A 184 -10.32 3.05 -21.07
N ASN A 185 -11.28 2.11 -20.95
CA ASN A 185 -12.71 2.42 -20.89
C ASN A 185 -13.25 2.52 -19.45
N PHE A 186 -12.41 2.28 -18.42
CA PHE A 186 -12.82 2.36 -17.03
C PHE A 186 -12.14 3.52 -16.30
N HIS A 187 -12.86 4.11 -15.37
CA HIS A 187 -12.32 4.96 -14.30
C HIS A 187 -12.25 4.16 -13.01
N SER A 188 -11.32 4.52 -12.15
CA SER A 188 -11.16 3.86 -10.85
C SER A 188 -10.81 4.86 -9.78
N GLU A 189 -11.34 4.64 -8.56
CA GLU A 189 -10.98 5.33 -7.33
C GLU A 189 -10.51 4.31 -6.29
N VAL A 190 -9.57 4.71 -5.46
CA VAL A 190 -8.96 3.83 -4.45
C VAL A 190 -8.85 4.54 -3.12
N ILE A 191 -9.65 4.15 -2.15
CA ILE A 191 -9.43 4.54 -0.75
C ILE A 191 -8.54 3.48 -0.08
N SER A 192 -7.45 3.92 0.51
CA SER A 192 -6.50 3.05 1.18
C SER A 192 -6.44 3.37 2.68
N LEU A 193 -6.71 2.36 3.51
CA LEU A 193 -6.79 2.50 4.96
C LEU A 193 -5.53 1.96 5.64
N LEU A 194 -5.34 2.34 6.89
CA LEU A 194 -4.28 1.83 7.75
C LEU A 194 -4.84 1.48 9.12
N GLY A 195 -4.38 0.37 9.70
CA GLY A 195 -4.78 -0.04 11.04
C GLY A 195 -3.79 -0.96 11.70
N LYS A 196 -4.02 -1.19 12.99
CA LYS A 196 -3.18 -2.04 13.83
C LYS A 196 -3.47 -3.52 13.58
N SER A 197 -3.05 -4.38 14.50
CA SER A 197 -3.28 -5.82 14.47
C SER A 197 -4.78 -6.17 14.40
N LEU A 198 -5.10 -7.21 13.66
CA LEU A 198 -6.44 -7.82 13.58
C LEU A 198 -6.62 -8.97 14.59
N LYS A 199 -5.62 -9.22 15.43
CA LYS A 199 -5.67 -10.33 16.42
C LYS A 199 -6.88 -10.21 17.32
N GLY A 200 -7.71 -11.25 17.31
CA GLY A 200 -8.97 -11.32 18.06
C GLY A 200 -10.18 -10.71 17.34
N TYR A 201 -9.97 -10.10 16.17
CA TYR A 201 -11.02 -9.49 15.33
C TYR A 201 -11.19 -10.21 13.98
N GLU A 202 -10.50 -11.34 13.76
CA GLU A 202 -10.46 -12.03 12.46
C GLU A 202 -11.87 -12.39 11.96
N SER A 203 -12.74 -12.86 12.85
CA SER A 203 -14.13 -13.22 12.49
C SER A 203 -14.96 -12.01 12.11
N GLU A 204 -15.00 -10.99 12.97
CA GLU A 204 -15.75 -9.77 12.72
C GLU A 204 -15.29 -9.07 11.43
N PHE A 205 -13.98 -9.04 11.22
CA PHE A 205 -13.41 -8.40 10.03
C PHE A 205 -13.81 -9.15 8.74
N VAL A 206 -13.74 -10.49 8.73
CA VAL A 206 -14.14 -11.27 7.55
C VAL A 206 -15.66 -11.16 7.32
N GLU A 207 -16.49 -11.09 8.37
CA GLU A 207 -17.93 -10.85 8.26
C GLU A 207 -18.22 -9.48 7.59
N GLU A 208 -17.50 -8.42 7.97
CA GLU A 208 -17.63 -7.14 7.27
C GLU A 208 -17.22 -7.22 5.79
N LEU A 209 -16.16 -7.96 5.47
CA LEU A 209 -15.76 -8.15 4.07
C LEU A 209 -16.83 -8.89 3.24
N ILE A 210 -17.50 -9.87 3.84
CA ILE A 210 -18.63 -10.60 3.21
C ILE A 210 -19.75 -9.61 2.86
N GLU A 211 -20.16 -8.79 3.83
CA GLU A 211 -21.22 -7.79 3.65
C GLU A 211 -20.83 -6.74 2.60
N ILE A 212 -19.59 -6.23 2.63
CA ILE A 212 -19.08 -5.28 1.65
C ILE A 212 -19.09 -5.90 0.24
N ASN A 213 -18.66 -7.15 0.12
CA ASN A 213 -18.64 -7.84 -1.16
C ASN A 213 -20.04 -8.16 -1.68
N ALA A 214 -20.99 -8.52 -0.81
CA ALA A 214 -22.37 -8.76 -1.18
C ALA A 214 -23.07 -7.48 -1.73
N ALA A 215 -22.67 -6.32 -1.23
CA ALA A 215 -23.21 -5.02 -1.64
C ALA A 215 -22.48 -4.39 -2.84
N LYS A 216 -21.41 -5.01 -3.37
CA LYS A 216 -20.63 -4.40 -4.46
C LYS A 216 -21.44 -4.24 -5.75
N PRO A 217 -21.32 -3.11 -6.44
CA PRO A 217 -22.15 -2.81 -7.59
C PRO A 217 -21.76 -3.58 -8.86
N ASN A 218 -20.50 -4.02 -8.98
CA ASN A 218 -20.01 -4.76 -10.13
C ASN A 218 -18.74 -5.56 -9.79
N LYS A 219 -18.32 -6.43 -10.72
CA LYS A 219 -17.15 -7.32 -10.53
C LYS A 219 -15.80 -6.60 -10.50
N ALA A 220 -15.72 -5.37 -10.97
CA ALA A 220 -14.50 -4.57 -10.95
C ALA A 220 -14.25 -3.93 -9.56
N CYS A 221 -15.24 -3.97 -8.67
CA CYS A 221 -15.12 -3.49 -7.30
C CYS A 221 -14.67 -4.62 -6.37
N TYR A 222 -13.65 -4.36 -5.54
CA TYR A 222 -13.12 -5.34 -4.59
C TYR A 222 -12.40 -4.66 -3.42
N VAL A 223 -12.08 -5.43 -2.40
CA VAL A 223 -11.20 -5.02 -1.30
C VAL A 223 -9.95 -5.89 -1.31
N ALA A 224 -8.79 -5.27 -1.28
CA ALA A 224 -7.54 -6.00 -1.16
C ALA A 224 -6.76 -5.53 0.07
N ILE A 225 -5.99 -6.42 0.67
CA ILE A 225 -5.36 -6.18 1.96
C ILE A 225 -3.89 -6.60 1.92
N GLN A 226 -3.02 -5.75 2.45
CA GLN A 226 -1.59 -6.02 2.62
C GLN A 226 -1.21 -5.95 4.10
N GLN A 227 -0.35 -6.87 4.53
CA GLN A 227 0.26 -6.85 5.84
C GLN A 227 1.49 -5.92 5.86
N LEU A 228 1.60 -5.15 6.93
CA LEU A 228 2.71 -4.27 7.30
C LEU A 228 3.30 -4.70 8.66
N GLY A 229 4.01 -3.83 9.32
CA GLY A 229 4.66 -4.07 10.61
C GLY A 229 6.17 -4.23 10.48
N ASP A 230 6.82 -4.63 11.55
CA ASP A 230 8.28 -4.81 11.63
C ASP A 230 9.06 -3.59 11.09
N GLN A 231 9.87 -3.75 10.04
CA GLN A 231 10.71 -2.66 9.54
C GLN A 231 9.91 -1.47 8.99
N SER A 232 8.67 -1.66 8.53
CA SER A 232 7.83 -0.55 8.07
C SER A 232 7.38 0.40 9.18
N MET A 233 7.50 -0.01 10.44
CA MET A 233 7.19 0.79 11.63
C MET A 233 8.29 1.79 11.98
N PHE A 234 9.48 1.63 11.41
CA PHE A 234 10.64 2.46 11.72
C PHE A 234 10.92 3.44 10.59
N GLU A 235 11.28 4.65 10.96
CA GLU A 235 11.82 5.66 10.06
C GLU A 235 13.34 5.58 10.05
N ASN A 236 13.94 5.97 8.92
CA ASN A 236 15.38 6.12 8.84
C ASN A 236 15.83 7.44 9.49
N LYS A 237 16.92 8.03 9.04
CA LYS A 237 17.58 9.22 9.59
C LYS A 237 16.66 10.43 9.85
N TYR A 238 15.59 10.60 9.05
CA TYR A 238 14.63 11.71 9.16
C TYR A 238 13.19 11.20 9.15
N SER A 239 12.29 11.93 9.79
CA SER A 239 10.87 11.60 9.84
C SER A 239 10.19 11.73 8.47
N SER A 240 8.90 11.42 8.41
CA SER A 240 8.11 11.49 7.19
C SER A 240 6.70 12.01 7.46
N TYR A 241 5.98 12.34 6.41
CA TYR A 241 4.55 12.62 6.47
C TYR A 241 3.67 11.38 6.36
N PHE A 242 4.28 10.20 6.23
CA PHE A 242 3.60 8.93 6.49
C PHE A 242 3.64 8.65 8.00
N ILE A 243 2.72 9.23 8.76
CA ILE A 243 2.78 9.29 10.22
C ILE A 243 2.27 8.02 10.93
N HIS A 244 1.49 7.17 10.26
CA HIS A 244 0.85 5.99 10.87
C HIS A 244 1.76 4.76 10.83
N ARG A 245 2.94 4.88 11.45
CA ARG A 245 3.99 3.85 11.44
C ARG A 245 3.61 2.58 12.19
N GLU A 246 2.71 2.67 13.17
CA GLU A 246 2.21 1.52 13.93
C GLU A 246 1.24 0.63 13.13
N ALA A 247 0.96 0.95 11.86
CA ALA A 247 0.08 0.15 11.03
C ALA A 247 0.66 -1.24 10.76
N CYS A 248 -0.16 -2.26 11.03
CA CYS A 248 0.12 -3.66 10.73
C CYS A 248 -0.60 -4.14 9.47
N TRP A 249 -1.67 -3.44 9.06
CA TRP A 249 -2.50 -3.79 7.93
C TRP A 249 -2.88 -2.57 7.11
N LYS A 250 -2.93 -2.78 5.80
CA LYS A 250 -3.34 -1.80 4.81
C LYS A 250 -4.37 -2.41 3.86
N PRO A 251 -5.67 -2.30 4.13
CA PRO A 251 -6.68 -2.54 3.12
C PRO A 251 -6.76 -1.38 2.12
N TRP A 252 -7.14 -1.70 0.87
CA TRP A 252 -7.62 -0.70 -0.07
C TRP A 252 -8.90 -1.15 -0.74
N ILE A 253 -9.83 -0.22 -0.84
CA ILE A 253 -11.13 -0.40 -1.48
C ILE A 253 -10.96 0.10 -2.91
N PHE A 254 -11.10 -0.81 -3.87
CA PHE A 254 -10.99 -0.50 -5.29
C PHE A 254 -12.39 -0.39 -5.88
N ALA A 255 -12.73 0.80 -6.35
CA ALA A 255 -14.01 1.15 -6.95
C ALA A 255 -13.83 1.50 -8.43
N SER A 256 -14.57 0.85 -9.34
CA SER A 256 -14.40 1.06 -10.78
C SER A 256 -15.72 1.05 -11.52
N TRP A 257 -15.82 1.91 -12.56
CA TRP A 257 -16.99 2.05 -13.40
C TRP A 257 -16.59 2.38 -14.84
N GLU A 258 -17.49 2.12 -15.80
CA GLU A 258 -17.28 2.50 -17.19
C GLU A 258 -17.26 4.02 -17.38
N LYS A 259 -16.36 4.49 -18.26
CA LYS A 259 -16.30 5.91 -18.65
C LYS A 259 -17.67 6.36 -19.18
N ASN A 260 -18.02 7.61 -18.86
CA ASN A 260 -19.26 8.25 -19.28
C ASN A 260 -20.55 7.67 -18.67
N ASN A 261 -20.47 6.69 -17.77
CA ASN A 261 -21.62 6.18 -17.03
C ASN A 261 -21.73 6.88 -15.67
N ASN A 262 -22.37 8.06 -15.64
CA ASN A 262 -22.53 8.86 -14.42
C ASN A 262 -23.42 8.19 -13.35
N HIS A 263 -24.32 7.32 -13.76
CA HIS A 263 -25.16 6.57 -12.82
C HIS A 263 -24.29 5.56 -12.07
N ASP A 264 -23.54 4.75 -12.78
CA ASP A 264 -22.64 3.76 -12.18
C ASP A 264 -21.59 4.43 -11.31
N LYS A 265 -21.01 5.57 -11.75
CA LYS A 265 -20.09 6.37 -10.93
C LYS A 265 -20.68 6.64 -9.55
N LYS A 266 -21.92 7.16 -9.48
CA LYS A 266 -22.56 7.51 -8.21
C LYS A 266 -22.77 6.30 -7.32
N VAL A 267 -23.23 5.18 -7.87
CA VAL A 267 -23.46 3.93 -7.14
C VAL A 267 -22.14 3.37 -6.60
N VAL A 268 -21.10 3.34 -7.44
CA VAL A 268 -19.78 2.82 -7.09
C VAL A 268 -19.09 3.67 -6.01
N ILE A 269 -19.14 4.99 -6.12
CA ILE A 269 -18.59 5.90 -5.10
C ILE A 269 -19.35 5.77 -3.77
N ASN A 270 -20.66 5.63 -3.79
CA ASN A 270 -21.45 5.39 -2.57
C ASN A 270 -21.03 4.07 -1.91
N TRP A 271 -20.92 2.99 -2.67
CA TRP A 271 -20.42 1.71 -2.16
C TRP A 271 -19.02 1.84 -1.53
N MET A 272 -18.11 2.55 -2.18
CA MET A 272 -16.76 2.79 -1.67
C MET A 272 -16.78 3.50 -0.31
N ASN A 273 -17.63 4.53 -0.17
CA ASN A 273 -17.79 5.27 1.08
C ASN A 273 -18.44 4.41 2.19
N GLU A 274 -19.40 3.57 1.86
CA GLU A 274 -20.01 2.62 2.80
C GLU A 274 -19.00 1.57 3.26
N ALA A 275 -18.21 1.00 2.34
CA ALA A 275 -17.15 0.07 2.65
C ALA A 275 -16.10 0.72 3.57
N TRP A 276 -15.68 1.98 3.30
CA TRP A 276 -14.82 2.73 4.19
C TRP A 276 -15.45 2.89 5.58
N ASN A 277 -16.70 3.32 5.67
CA ASN A 277 -17.40 3.50 6.94
C ASN A 277 -17.47 2.21 7.78
N ARG A 278 -17.63 1.05 7.13
CA ARG A 278 -17.62 -0.26 7.81
C ARG A 278 -16.23 -0.65 8.29
N LEU A 279 -15.20 -0.40 7.48
CA LEU A 279 -13.82 -0.81 7.77
C LEU A 279 -13.08 0.14 8.73
N LYS A 280 -13.50 1.40 8.89
CA LYS A 280 -12.78 2.39 9.71
C LYS A 280 -12.65 2.01 11.20
N ARG A 281 -13.50 1.13 11.73
CA ARG A 281 -13.40 0.64 13.12
C ARG A 281 -12.16 -0.23 13.34
N PHE A 282 -11.68 -0.92 12.29
CA PHE A 282 -10.44 -1.71 12.28
C PHE A 282 -9.26 -0.88 11.78
N PHE A 283 -9.51 0.03 10.84
CA PHE A 283 -8.51 0.79 10.10
C PHE A 283 -8.84 2.29 10.15
N PRO A 284 -8.57 2.96 11.27
CA PRO A 284 -9.02 4.34 11.49
C PRO A 284 -8.23 5.39 10.73
N TYR A 285 -7.14 5.03 10.04
CA TYR A 285 -6.26 5.97 9.36
C TYR A 285 -6.26 5.78 7.85
N ILE A 286 -5.76 6.78 7.12
CA ILE A 286 -5.69 6.79 5.66
C ILE A 286 -4.22 6.75 5.19
N HIS A 287 -3.98 5.99 4.13
CA HIS A 287 -2.83 6.11 3.26
C HIS A 287 -3.26 6.75 1.95
N LEU A 288 -2.72 7.91 1.61
CA LEU A 288 -3.08 8.62 0.37
C LEU A 288 -2.45 7.94 -0.86
N ALA A 289 -2.99 6.79 -1.25
CA ALA A 289 -2.59 6.10 -2.47
C ALA A 289 -3.07 6.81 -3.74
N GLN A 290 -4.15 7.59 -3.62
CA GLN A 290 -4.75 8.44 -4.65
C GLN A 290 -5.23 9.73 -4.01
N LEU A 291 -5.27 10.83 -4.77
CA LEU A 291 -5.78 12.11 -4.31
C LEU A 291 -7.22 12.31 -4.82
N HIS A 292 -8.13 12.59 -3.91
CA HIS A 292 -9.57 12.69 -4.19
C HIS A 292 -10.08 14.14 -4.07
N ASN A 293 -9.32 15.11 -4.58
CA ASN A 293 -9.68 16.54 -4.52
C ASN A 293 -11.06 16.89 -5.15
N HIS A 294 -11.65 15.97 -5.88
CA HIS A 294 -12.97 16.06 -6.50
C HIS A 294 -14.08 15.35 -5.69
N LEU A 295 -13.74 14.69 -4.59
CA LEU A 295 -14.70 14.01 -3.71
C LEU A 295 -14.91 14.81 -2.41
N ASN A 296 -16.10 14.69 -1.84
CA ASN A 296 -16.46 15.34 -0.57
C ASN A 296 -15.63 14.84 0.63
N SER A 297 -15.10 13.63 0.53
CA SER A 297 -14.24 13.00 1.57
C SER A 297 -12.83 13.56 1.65
N HIS A 298 -12.39 14.35 0.67
CA HIS A 298 -11.00 14.79 0.55
C HIS A 298 -10.42 15.40 1.82
N GLN A 299 -11.14 16.33 2.46
CA GLN A 299 -10.67 16.99 3.68
C GLN A 299 -10.55 16.03 4.87
N ASP A 300 -11.44 15.05 4.96
CA ASP A 300 -11.37 14.03 6.02
C ASP A 300 -10.21 13.05 5.77
N GLU A 301 -9.97 12.69 4.51
CA GLU A 301 -8.82 11.88 4.11
C GLU A 301 -7.50 12.57 4.47
N LEU A 302 -7.34 13.87 4.20
CA LEU A 302 -6.15 14.65 4.56
C LEU A 302 -5.92 14.68 6.08
N LYS A 303 -6.97 14.92 6.86
CA LYS A 303 -6.88 14.91 8.32
C LYS A 303 -6.47 13.54 8.86
N LEU A 304 -7.04 12.46 8.32
CA LEU A 304 -6.74 11.10 8.75
C LEU A 304 -5.35 10.62 8.27
N ALA A 305 -4.86 11.14 7.15
CA ALA A 305 -3.54 10.79 6.63
C ALA A 305 -2.40 11.51 7.33
N PHE A 306 -2.54 12.83 7.56
CA PHE A 306 -1.46 13.68 8.06
C PHE A 306 -1.59 14.07 9.53
N GLY A 307 -2.77 13.97 10.14
CA GLY A 307 -2.98 14.27 11.55
C GLY A 307 -2.38 15.62 11.96
N SER A 308 -1.49 15.60 12.95
CA SER A 308 -0.79 16.80 13.45
C SER A 308 0.18 17.43 12.45
N LYS A 309 0.63 16.70 11.43
CA LYS A 309 1.51 17.22 10.37
C LYS A 309 0.77 18.02 9.28
N LEU A 310 -0.57 18.06 9.30
CA LEU A 310 -1.35 18.74 8.25
C LEU A 310 -1.08 20.25 8.22
N ASP A 311 -0.94 20.91 9.36
CA ASP A 311 -0.68 22.34 9.41
C ASP A 311 0.75 22.67 8.99
N GLU A 312 1.73 21.86 9.35
CA GLU A 312 3.10 21.97 8.82
C GLU A 312 3.12 21.80 7.29
N LEU A 313 2.29 20.90 6.73
CA LEU A 313 2.17 20.71 5.28
C LEU A 313 1.55 21.94 4.60
N LYS A 314 0.54 22.55 5.20
CA LYS A 314 -0.03 23.82 4.70
C LYS A 314 1.02 24.93 4.65
N ASP A 315 1.90 25.00 5.65
CA ASP A 315 3.00 25.97 5.67
C ASP A 315 4.01 25.67 4.55
N LEU A 316 4.42 24.42 4.36
CA LEU A 316 5.27 24.07 3.20
C LEU A 316 4.61 24.44 1.88
N LYS A 317 3.32 24.11 1.69
CA LYS A 317 2.59 24.45 0.48
C LYS A 317 2.55 25.98 0.27
N ARG A 318 2.25 26.78 1.30
CA ARG A 318 2.22 28.23 1.20
C ARG A 318 3.57 28.83 0.75
N ILE A 319 4.68 28.25 1.20
CA ILE A 319 6.04 28.69 0.84
C ILE A 319 6.41 28.25 -0.57
N TYR A 320 6.18 26.99 -0.90
CA TYR A 320 6.70 26.36 -2.12
C TYR A 320 5.71 26.25 -3.27
N ASP A 321 4.40 26.48 -3.02
CA ASP A 321 3.35 26.57 -4.04
C ASP A 321 2.37 27.72 -3.75
N PRO A 322 2.88 28.97 -3.65
CA PRO A 322 2.06 30.14 -3.28
C PRO A 322 0.93 30.43 -4.25
N SER A 323 1.07 30.02 -5.50
CA SER A 323 0.04 30.16 -6.56
C SER A 323 -0.97 29.03 -6.58
N ASN A 324 -0.81 28.03 -5.69
CA ASN A 324 -1.69 26.87 -5.54
C ASN A 324 -1.97 26.14 -6.87
N ILE A 325 -0.93 25.90 -7.65
CA ILE A 325 -1.00 25.19 -8.95
C ILE A 325 -0.94 23.68 -8.81
N LEU A 326 -0.44 23.18 -7.67
CA LEU A 326 -0.37 21.76 -7.32
C LEU A 326 -1.64 21.34 -6.57
N PRO A 327 -1.89 20.02 -6.38
CA PRO A 327 -3.09 19.53 -5.72
C PRO A 327 -3.42 20.28 -4.43
N PRO A 328 -4.71 20.60 -4.18
CA PRO A 328 -5.11 21.34 -2.97
C PRO A 328 -4.97 20.49 -1.70
N LEU A 329 -4.84 21.18 -0.57
CA LEU A 329 -4.92 20.62 0.76
C LEU A 329 -6.27 20.90 1.39
#